data_fdd41482b3c273a978606b7cd0bf9a5f
#
_entry.id   fdd41482b3c273a978606b7cd0bf9a5f
#
_cell.length_a   1.000
_cell.length_b   1.000
_cell.length_c   1.000
_cell.angle_alpha   90.00
_cell.angle_beta   90.00
_cell.angle_gamma   90.00
#
_symmetry.space_group_name_H-M   'P 1'
#
loop_
_entity.id
_entity.type
_entity.pdbx_description
1 polymer ?
#
loop_
_entity_poly.entity_id
_entity_poly.type
_entity_poly.pdbx_seq_one_letter_code
_entity_poly.pdbx_strand_id
1 'polypeptide(L)'
;MSNISVPASSAIPIGSLRRLTRTLHDSISRVATGLRVLGGNDAASQSLANTLNARAKSFKAVETNTASGLTLLNLAESALLELNNLATRLKEVGIADTQSYNTASDTAALNSEAISISDTMDSIVSSLTYNGINILGTSAKTFNIGVNDAGGTQQIKSTIGIAATDINDATNANNSMDTTIGEITESLGSVAGGFVSLRAYQNVASTTAAHLLKAASNLQDTDFA
;
A
#
# COMPACT_ATOMS: atom_id res chain seq x y z
N MET A 1 3.06 -72.85 42.52
CA MET A 1 3.15 -71.52 41.86
C MET A 1 2.10 -70.64 42.49
N SER A 2 2.51 -69.68 43.35
CA SER A 2 1.59 -68.79 44.04
C SER A 2 1.21 -67.61 43.06
N ASN A 3 -0.05 -67.60 42.65
CA ASN A 3 -0.60 -66.44 41.95
C ASN A 3 -0.64 -65.22 42.89
N ILE A 4 0.25 -64.27 42.71
CA ILE A 4 0.17 -62.95 43.34
C ILE A 4 -0.97 -62.19 42.67
N SER A 5 -2.18 -62.33 43.23
CA SER A 5 -3.28 -61.48 42.82
C SER A 5 -3.03 -60.06 43.38
N VAL A 6 -2.72 -59.11 42.52
CA VAL A 6 -2.63 -57.70 42.89
C VAL A 6 -4.02 -57.27 43.34
N PRO A 7 -4.21 -56.85 44.62
CA PRO A 7 -5.54 -56.48 45.11
C PRO A 7 -6.08 -55.27 44.35
N ALA A 8 -7.35 -55.28 44.03
CA ALA A 8 -8.04 -54.17 43.28
C ALA A 8 -7.86 -52.79 43.94
N SER A 9 -7.55 -52.74 45.23
CA SER A 9 -7.22 -51.52 45.99
C SER A 9 -5.90 -50.84 45.53
N SER A 10 -4.99 -51.57 44.86
CA SER A 10 -3.72 -51.01 44.35
C SER A 10 -3.86 -50.40 42.93
N ALA A 11 -4.93 -50.72 42.21
CA ALA A 11 -5.17 -50.19 40.88
C ALA A 11 -5.61 -48.71 40.92
N ILE A 12 -6.31 -48.25 41.96
CA ILE A 12 -6.77 -46.87 42.13
C ILE A 12 -5.58 -45.90 42.35
N PRO A 13 -4.58 -46.22 43.21
CA PRO A 13 -3.39 -45.36 43.36
C PRO A 13 -2.57 -45.23 42.10
N ILE A 14 -2.42 -46.30 41.30
CA ILE A 14 -1.67 -46.26 40.03
C ILE A 14 -2.38 -45.39 39.00
N GLY A 15 -3.69 -45.46 38.92
CA GLY A 15 -4.49 -44.61 38.03
C GLY A 15 -4.41 -43.13 38.39
N SER A 16 -4.41 -42.80 39.68
CA SER A 16 -4.26 -41.42 40.16
C SER A 16 -2.85 -40.89 39.93
N LEU A 17 -1.83 -41.72 40.15
CA LEU A 17 -0.44 -41.37 39.88
C LEU A 17 -0.21 -41.05 38.39
N ARG A 18 -0.73 -41.88 37.48
CA ARG A 18 -0.65 -41.65 36.04
C ARG A 18 -1.35 -40.35 35.62
N ARG A 19 -2.48 -40.01 36.22
CA ARG A 19 -3.16 -38.72 35.97
C ARG A 19 -2.31 -37.55 36.46
N LEU A 20 -1.77 -37.64 37.68
CA LEU A 20 -0.90 -36.60 38.24
C LEU A 20 0.35 -36.37 37.37
N THR A 21 0.99 -37.44 36.90
CA THR A 21 2.16 -37.34 36.02
C THR A 21 1.81 -36.65 34.69
N ARG A 22 0.66 -36.96 34.07
CA ARG A 22 0.20 -36.27 32.85
C ARG A 22 -0.06 -34.80 33.11
N THR A 23 -0.80 -34.44 34.18
CA THR A 23 -1.06 -33.05 34.56
C THR A 23 0.22 -32.27 34.80
N LEU A 24 1.21 -32.89 35.44
CA LEU A 24 2.52 -32.30 35.69
C LEU A 24 3.28 -32.06 34.37
N HIS A 25 3.30 -33.07 33.48
CA HIS A 25 3.88 -32.89 32.13
C HIS A 25 3.21 -31.77 31.34
N ASP A 26 1.87 -31.68 31.34
CA ASP A 26 1.12 -30.64 30.68
C ASP A 26 1.46 -29.26 31.27
N SER A 27 1.56 -29.15 32.59
CA SER A 27 1.93 -27.90 33.28
C SER A 27 3.35 -27.47 32.95
N ILE A 28 4.33 -28.41 33.00
CA ILE A 28 5.73 -28.14 32.64
C ILE A 28 5.81 -27.67 31.15
N SER A 29 5.09 -28.35 30.25
CA SER A 29 5.07 -27.97 28.83
C SER A 29 4.47 -26.58 28.60
N ARG A 30 3.41 -26.22 29.34
CA ARG A 30 2.82 -24.87 29.29
C ARG A 30 3.81 -23.81 29.78
N VAL A 31 4.49 -24.06 30.88
CA VAL A 31 5.50 -23.12 31.40
C VAL A 31 6.68 -23.02 30.46
N ALA A 32 7.15 -24.15 29.89
CA ALA A 32 8.30 -24.15 28.97
C ALA A 32 8.01 -23.48 27.64
N THR A 33 6.77 -23.57 27.11
CA THR A 33 6.37 -22.99 25.81
C THR A 33 5.72 -21.61 25.94
N GLY A 34 5.28 -21.22 27.13
CA GLY A 34 4.49 -20.01 27.35
C GLY A 34 3.05 -20.10 26.82
N LEU A 35 2.65 -21.26 26.28
CA LEU A 35 1.33 -21.44 25.67
C LEU A 35 0.37 -22.17 26.61
N ARG A 36 -0.82 -21.61 26.79
CA ARG A 36 -1.92 -22.23 27.56
C ARG A 36 -2.50 -23.44 26.84
N VAL A 37 -2.59 -23.36 25.50
CA VAL A 37 -3.23 -24.39 24.66
C VAL A 37 -2.16 -25.28 24.04
N LEU A 38 -2.06 -26.52 24.51
CA LEU A 38 -1.12 -27.54 24.05
C LEU A 38 -1.84 -28.89 23.83
N GLY A 39 -1.40 -29.60 22.79
CA GLY A 39 -1.77 -31.02 22.63
C GLY A 39 -3.23 -31.29 22.31
N GLY A 40 -3.96 -30.38 21.70
CA GLY A 40 -5.37 -30.53 21.31
C GLY A 40 -6.38 -30.28 22.43
N ASN A 41 -5.94 -29.91 23.62
CA ASN A 41 -6.81 -29.38 24.66
C ASN A 41 -7.27 -27.98 24.26
N ASP A 42 -8.58 -27.74 24.19
CA ASP A 42 -9.17 -26.49 23.73
C ASP A 42 -8.86 -26.15 22.25
N ALA A 43 -9.15 -27.10 21.36
CA ALA A 43 -8.98 -26.94 19.92
C ALA A 43 -9.77 -25.75 19.35
N ALA A 44 -10.86 -25.33 19.98
CA ALA A 44 -11.65 -24.19 19.58
C ALA A 44 -10.88 -22.87 19.77
N SER A 45 -10.28 -22.65 20.93
CA SER A 45 -9.43 -21.48 21.21
C SER A 45 -8.20 -21.45 20.30
N GLN A 46 -7.57 -22.59 20.05
CA GLN A 46 -6.44 -22.70 19.13
C GLN A 46 -6.85 -22.35 17.69
N SER A 47 -7.99 -22.84 17.22
CA SER A 47 -8.51 -22.53 15.88
C SER A 47 -8.82 -21.05 15.75
N LEU A 48 -9.47 -20.45 16.75
CA LEU A 48 -9.78 -19.03 16.76
C LEU A 48 -8.50 -18.17 16.76
N ALA A 49 -7.53 -18.50 17.61
CA ALA A 49 -6.28 -17.78 17.67
C ALA A 49 -5.49 -17.89 16.35
N ASN A 50 -5.49 -19.05 15.70
CA ASN A 50 -4.87 -19.22 14.39
C ASN A 50 -5.56 -18.36 13.32
N THR A 51 -6.89 -18.27 13.36
CA THR A 51 -7.67 -17.40 12.46
C THR A 51 -7.33 -15.94 12.69
N LEU A 52 -7.27 -15.48 13.94
CA LEU A 52 -6.88 -14.12 14.28
C LEU A 52 -5.46 -13.79 13.84
N ASN A 53 -4.51 -14.71 14.03
CA ASN A 53 -3.15 -14.57 13.56
C ASN A 53 -3.06 -14.50 12.03
N ALA A 54 -3.82 -15.32 11.31
CA ALA A 54 -3.88 -15.27 9.86
C ALA A 54 -4.42 -13.92 9.37
N ARG A 55 -5.51 -13.43 9.96
CA ARG A 55 -6.07 -12.11 9.64
C ARG A 55 -5.10 -10.96 9.99
N ALA A 56 -4.39 -11.05 11.11
CA ALA A 56 -3.38 -10.05 11.47
C ALA A 56 -2.25 -9.99 10.43
N LYS A 57 -1.80 -11.14 9.92
CA LYS A 57 -0.82 -11.21 8.83
C LYS A 57 -1.37 -10.60 7.52
N SER A 58 -2.65 -10.82 7.21
CA SER A 58 -3.29 -10.19 6.05
C SER A 58 -3.32 -8.66 6.19
N PHE A 59 -3.66 -8.13 7.36
CA PHE A 59 -3.61 -6.68 7.61
C PHE A 59 -2.17 -6.11 7.57
N LYS A 60 -1.18 -6.91 7.97
CA LYS A 60 0.23 -6.52 7.81
C LYS A 60 0.64 -6.44 6.33
N ALA A 61 0.14 -7.34 5.49
CA ALA A 61 0.31 -7.24 4.04
C ALA A 61 -0.39 -5.99 3.46
N VAL A 62 -1.59 -5.64 3.96
CA VAL A 62 -2.28 -4.39 3.61
C VAL A 62 -1.43 -3.17 3.96
N GLU A 63 -0.81 -3.13 5.13
CA GLU A 63 0.11 -2.05 5.54
C GLU A 63 1.27 -1.90 4.53
N THR A 64 1.86 -3.01 4.10
CA THR A 64 2.93 -3.01 3.08
C THR A 64 2.42 -2.54 1.72
N ASN A 65 1.24 -3.00 1.30
CA ASN A 65 0.64 -2.60 0.02
C ASN A 65 0.31 -1.11 0.00
N THR A 66 -0.24 -0.57 1.09
CA THR A 66 -0.55 0.87 1.21
C THR A 66 0.72 1.72 1.24
N ALA A 67 1.80 1.25 1.88
CA ALA A 67 3.10 1.92 1.83
C ALA A 67 3.67 1.98 0.41
N SER A 68 3.56 0.89 -0.36
CA SER A 68 3.96 0.87 -1.77
C SER A 68 3.09 1.81 -2.63
N GLY A 69 1.79 1.87 -2.35
CA GLY A 69 0.87 2.82 -2.98
C GLY A 69 1.23 4.27 -2.69
N LEU A 70 1.59 4.59 -1.44
CA LEU A 70 2.07 5.92 -1.06
C LEU A 70 3.37 6.31 -1.79
N THR A 71 4.29 5.37 -1.98
CA THR A 71 5.51 5.61 -2.76
C THR A 71 5.20 5.93 -4.22
N LEU A 72 4.25 5.21 -4.82
CA LEU A 72 3.78 5.46 -6.17
C LEU A 72 3.17 6.87 -6.29
N LEU A 73 2.34 7.29 -5.32
CA LEU A 73 1.75 8.62 -5.30
C LEU A 73 2.80 9.72 -5.14
N ASN A 74 3.81 9.55 -4.30
CA ASN A 74 4.92 10.51 -4.16
C ASN A 74 5.67 10.70 -5.49
N LEU A 75 5.89 9.61 -6.22
CA LEU A 75 6.56 9.67 -7.52
C LEU A 75 5.68 10.42 -8.55
N ALA A 76 4.37 10.12 -8.56
CA ALA A 76 3.42 10.81 -9.42
C ALA A 76 3.33 12.31 -9.08
N GLU A 77 3.25 12.67 -7.80
CA GLU A 77 3.19 14.07 -7.34
C GLU A 77 4.42 14.87 -7.79
N SER A 78 5.62 14.30 -7.59
CA SER A 78 6.87 14.96 -7.97
C SER A 78 6.93 15.25 -9.48
N ALA A 79 6.52 14.29 -10.30
CA ALA A 79 6.49 14.48 -11.74
C ALA A 79 5.43 15.49 -12.18
N LEU A 80 4.24 15.47 -11.54
CA LEU A 80 3.18 16.42 -11.83
C LEU A 80 3.57 17.87 -11.52
N LEU A 81 4.29 18.09 -10.41
CA LEU A 81 4.79 19.42 -10.06
C LEU A 81 5.81 19.92 -11.09
N GLU A 82 6.69 19.04 -11.56
CA GLU A 82 7.63 19.40 -12.63
C GLU A 82 6.93 19.70 -13.96
N LEU A 83 5.95 18.87 -14.34
CA LEU A 83 5.14 19.10 -15.52
C LEU A 83 4.36 20.43 -15.43
N ASN A 84 3.85 20.78 -14.24
CA ASN A 84 3.19 22.06 -14.02
C ASN A 84 4.14 23.25 -14.22
N ASN A 85 5.39 23.14 -13.76
CA ASN A 85 6.41 24.17 -13.96
C ASN A 85 6.75 24.33 -15.45
N LEU A 86 6.94 23.22 -16.16
CA LEU A 86 7.22 23.20 -17.59
C LEU A 86 6.03 23.77 -18.40
N ALA A 87 4.80 23.38 -18.07
CA ALA A 87 3.59 23.89 -18.72
C ALA A 87 3.43 25.40 -18.51
N THR A 88 3.73 25.89 -17.30
CA THR A 88 3.73 27.32 -17.00
C THR A 88 4.78 28.04 -17.84
N ARG A 89 5.99 27.52 -17.93
CA ARG A 89 7.06 28.10 -18.77
C ARG A 89 6.70 28.07 -20.24
N LEU A 90 6.12 26.99 -20.72
CA LEU A 90 5.67 26.86 -22.10
C LEU A 90 4.59 27.87 -22.44
N LYS A 91 3.67 28.15 -21.51
CA LYS A 91 2.67 29.22 -21.64
C LYS A 91 3.31 30.61 -21.72
N GLU A 92 4.34 30.90 -20.90
CA GLU A 92 5.09 32.17 -20.96
C GLU A 92 5.74 32.36 -22.32
N VAL A 93 6.37 31.31 -22.88
CA VAL A 93 6.97 31.31 -24.21
C VAL A 93 5.91 31.60 -25.28
N GLY A 94 4.73 30.97 -25.19
CA GLY A 94 3.62 31.20 -26.07
C GLY A 94 3.08 32.63 -26.01
N ILE A 95 3.02 33.25 -24.83
CA ILE A 95 2.65 34.67 -24.67
C ILE A 95 3.72 35.56 -25.27
N ALA A 96 5.00 35.28 -25.10
CA ALA A 96 6.10 36.06 -25.67
C ALA A 96 6.07 36.05 -27.18
N ASP A 97 5.64 34.95 -27.82
CA ASP A 97 5.52 34.87 -29.29
C ASP A 97 4.41 35.75 -29.85
N THR A 98 3.38 36.10 -29.06
CA THR A 98 2.28 36.96 -29.51
C THR A 98 2.66 38.45 -29.71
N GLN A 99 3.88 38.84 -29.35
CA GLN A 99 4.31 40.25 -29.43
C GLN A 99 4.56 40.66 -30.88
N SER A 100 3.91 41.76 -31.29
CA SER A 100 3.96 42.28 -32.68
C SER A 100 5.33 42.84 -33.08
N TYR A 101 6.25 43.05 -32.15
CA TYR A 101 7.61 43.52 -32.39
C TYR A 101 8.65 42.43 -32.54
N ASN A 102 8.25 41.16 -32.42
CA ASN A 102 9.16 40.01 -32.63
C ASN A 102 9.65 39.97 -34.06
N THR A 103 10.94 39.77 -34.24
CA THR A 103 11.53 39.48 -35.56
C THR A 103 11.32 38.02 -35.92
N ALA A 104 11.50 37.66 -37.17
CA ALA A 104 11.45 36.25 -37.60
C ALA A 104 12.50 35.39 -36.85
N SER A 105 13.64 35.97 -36.47
CA SER A 105 14.67 35.27 -35.65
C SER A 105 14.19 35.05 -34.23
N ASP A 106 13.50 36.00 -33.62
CA ASP A 106 12.96 35.88 -32.26
C ASP A 106 11.86 34.83 -32.21
N THR A 107 10.92 34.84 -33.15
CA THR A 107 9.89 33.79 -33.27
C THR A 107 10.51 32.39 -33.47
N ALA A 108 11.55 32.27 -34.32
CA ALA A 108 12.23 31.00 -34.51
C ALA A 108 12.93 30.47 -33.22
N ALA A 109 13.49 31.39 -32.42
CA ALA A 109 14.08 31.02 -31.13
C ALA A 109 13.01 30.58 -30.12
N LEU A 110 11.89 31.33 -30.03
CA LEU A 110 10.76 30.97 -29.15
C LEU A 110 10.13 29.61 -29.54
N ASN A 111 9.98 29.37 -30.85
CA ASN A 111 9.51 28.05 -31.34
C ASN A 111 10.43 26.93 -30.96
N SER A 112 11.76 27.14 -31.09
CA SER A 112 12.75 26.09 -30.69
C SER A 112 12.71 25.79 -29.18
N GLU A 113 12.53 26.84 -28.35
CA GLU A 113 12.34 26.70 -26.90
C GLU A 113 11.04 25.94 -26.59
N ALA A 114 9.92 26.32 -27.22
CA ALA A 114 8.63 25.66 -27.01
C ALA A 114 8.66 24.17 -27.35
N ILE A 115 9.26 23.81 -28.50
CA ILE A 115 9.44 22.40 -28.90
C ILE A 115 10.28 21.64 -27.86
N SER A 116 11.41 22.22 -27.42
CA SER A 116 12.29 21.57 -26.45
C SER A 116 11.61 21.33 -25.11
N ILE A 117 10.78 22.26 -24.64
CA ILE A 117 9.99 22.09 -23.40
C ILE A 117 8.93 21.00 -23.61
N SER A 118 8.21 21.02 -24.73
CA SER A 118 7.21 19.99 -25.07
C SER A 118 7.81 18.60 -25.09
N ASP A 119 8.94 18.42 -25.79
CA ASP A 119 9.67 17.16 -25.87
C ASP A 119 10.12 16.65 -24.46
N THR A 120 10.50 17.59 -23.60
CA THR A 120 10.87 17.30 -22.21
C THR A 120 9.66 16.83 -21.42
N MET A 121 8.51 17.46 -21.55
CA MET A 121 7.25 17.04 -20.91
C MET A 121 6.84 15.64 -21.36
N ASP A 122 6.89 15.37 -22.66
CA ASP A 122 6.58 14.06 -23.22
C ASP A 122 7.55 12.96 -22.73
N SER A 123 8.84 13.32 -22.63
CA SER A 123 9.84 12.40 -22.05
C SER A 123 9.57 12.07 -20.60
N ILE A 124 9.16 13.04 -19.77
CA ILE A 124 8.77 12.80 -18.37
C ILE A 124 7.55 11.89 -18.31
N VAL A 125 6.50 12.16 -19.08
CA VAL A 125 5.27 11.37 -19.11
C VAL A 125 5.54 9.93 -19.56
N SER A 126 6.37 9.75 -20.60
CA SER A 126 6.65 8.42 -21.16
C SER A 126 7.64 7.59 -20.34
N SER A 127 8.60 8.23 -19.67
CA SER A 127 9.68 7.55 -18.92
C SER A 127 9.31 7.23 -17.48
N LEU A 128 8.29 7.88 -16.89
CA LEU A 128 7.93 7.68 -15.49
C LEU A 128 7.29 6.31 -15.27
N THR A 129 8.07 5.36 -14.81
CA THR A 129 7.61 4.00 -14.55
C THR A 129 7.82 3.59 -13.11
N TYR A 130 6.89 2.80 -12.57
CA TYR A 130 7.03 2.10 -11.30
C TYR A 130 6.86 0.60 -11.54
N ASN A 131 7.88 -0.17 -11.21
CA ASN A 131 7.92 -1.62 -11.48
C ASN A 131 7.61 -1.98 -12.95
N GLY A 132 8.13 -1.17 -13.90
CA GLY A 132 7.92 -1.37 -15.34
C GLY A 132 6.54 -0.93 -15.86
N ILE A 133 5.68 -0.40 -15.01
CA ILE A 133 4.35 0.11 -15.38
C ILE A 133 4.43 1.64 -15.42
N ASN A 134 4.04 2.24 -16.55
CA ASN A 134 3.97 3.69 -16.65
C ASN A 134 2.88 4.23 -15.73
N ILE A 135 3.26 5.24 -14.91
CA ILE A 135 2.38 5.86 -13.91
C ILE A 135 1.57 6.99 -14.55
N LEU A 136 2.21 7.76 -15.44
CA LEU A 136 1.61 8.85 -16.20
C LEU A 136 1.36 8.37 -17.63
N GLY A 137 0.39 8.96 -18.30
CA GLY A 137 0.13 8.64 -19.71
C GLY A 137 -1.04 9.44 -20.26
N THR A 138 -1.18 9.41 -21.58
CA THR A 138 -2.28 10.08 -22.34
C THR A 138 -3.67 9.52 -22.03
N SER A 139 -3.75 8.40 -21.31
CA SER A 139 -5.00 7.79 -20.85
C SER A 139 -4.96 7.60 -19.35
N ALA A 140 -6.10 7.80 -18.70
CA ALA A 140 -6.26 7.56 -17.26
C ALA A 140 -5.74 6.19 -16.85
N LYS A 141 -4.75 6.14 -15.96
CA LYS A 141 -4.27 4.91 -15.33
C LYS A 141 -4.96 4.72 -14.00
N THR A 142 -5.42 3.51 -13.74
CA THR A 142 -6.04 3.14 -12.48
C THR A 142 -5.18 2.09 -11.79
N PHE A 143 -4.75 2.39 -10.58
CA PHE A 143 -4.01 1.48 -9.73
C PHE A 143 -4.92 0.96 -8.62
N ASN A 144 -4.99 -0.35 -8.48
CA ASN A 144 -5.77 -1.02 -7.44
C ASN A 144 -4.83 -1.43 -6.30
N ILE A 145 -4.97 -0.81 -5.15
CA ILE A 145 -4.19 -1.12 -3.94
C ILE A 145 -5.07 -1.94 -3.00
N GLY A 146 -4.61 -3.13 -2.61
CA GLY A 146 -5.31 -3.98 -1.65
C GLY A 146 -5.33 -3.33 -0.26
N VAL A 147 -6.53 -3.11 0.30
CA VAL A 147 -6.72 -2.32 1.53
C VAL A 147 -7.44 -3.05 2.65
N ASN A 148 -7.86 -4.31 2.45
CA ASN A 148 -8.46 -5.13 3.50
C ASN A 148 -8.09 -6.62 3.36
N ASP A 149 -8.42 -7.41 4.38
CA ASP A 149 -8.14 -8.85 4.46
C ASP A 149 -9.07 -9.71 3.58
N ALA A 150 -10.15 -9.12 3.05
CA ALA A 150 -11.12 -9.78 2.19
C ALA A 150 -10.89 -9.54 0.68
N GLY A 151 -9.76 -8.92 0.30
CA GLY A 151 -9.41 -8.64 -1.09
C GLY A 151 -10.02 -7.35 -1.66
N GLY A 152 -10.60 -6.48 -0.82
CA GLY A 152 -11.06 -5.16 -1.26
C GLY A 152 -9.89 -4.27 -1.67
N THR A 153 -10.09 -3.46 -2.70
CA THR A 153 -9.07 -2.56 -3.24
C THR A 153 -9.52 -1.11 -3.21
N GLN A 154 -8.58 -0.20 -2.95
CA GLN A 154 -8.73 1.21 -3.20
C GLN A 154 -8.20 1.52 -4.59
N GLN A 155 -9.04 2.16 -5.40
CA GLN A 155 -8.63 2.64 -6.70
C GLN A 155 -7.98 4.02 -6.58
N ILE A 156 -6.78 4.13 -7.12
CA ILE A 156 -6.11 5.40 -7.32
C ILE A 156 -6.14 5.66 -8.82
N LYS A 157 -6.80 6.73 -9.21
CA LYS A 157 -6.77 7.18 -10.60
C LYS A 157 -5.64 8.17 -10.76
N SER A 158 -4.67 7.83 -11.59
CA SER A 158 -3.77 8.81 -12.18
C SER A 158 -4.42 9.25 -13.49
N THR A 159 -5.31 10.23 -13.39
CA THR A 159 -5.97 10.80 -14.56
C THR A 159 -5.06 11.92 -15.06
N ILE A 160 -4.05 11.55 -15.82
CA ILE A 160 -3.27 12.52 -16.56
C ILE A 160 -3.44 12.15 -18.01
N GLY A 161 -4.51 12.65 -18.58
CA GLY A 161 -4.60 12.84 -19.99
C GLY A 161 -3.76 14.04 -20.42
N ILE A 162 -2.48 14.10 -20.07
CA ILE A 162 -1.59 14.99 -20.79
C ILE A 162 -1.53 14.32 -22.16
N ALA A 163 -2.41 14.76 -23.04
CA ALA A 163 -2.20 14.56 -24.45
C ALA A 163 -0.81 15.12 -24.72
N ALA A 164 0.09 14.30 -25.27
CA ALA A 164 1.27 14.82 -25.91
C ALA A 164 0.78 15.98 -26.78
N THR A 165 0.93 17.19 -26.28
CA THR A 165 0.58 18.35 -27.07
C THR A 165 1.68 18.42 -28.09
N ASP A 166 1.39 17.99 -29.32
CA ASP A 166 2.23 18.30 -30.49
C ASP A 166 2.34 19.80 -30.61
N ILE A 167 3.14 20.40 -29.75
CA ILE A 167 3.46 21.83 -29.78
C ILE A 167 4.48 22.02 -30.88
N ASN A 168 3.99 22.32 -32.07
CA ASN A 168 4.82 22.57 -33.24
C ASN A 168 5.31 24.01 -33.30
N ASP A 169 4.72 24.90 -32.51
CA ASP A 169 5.07 26.32 -32.42
C ASP A 169 4.64 26.95 -31.08
N ALA A 170 5.23 28.11 -30.76
CA ALA A 170 4.95 28.82 -29.52
C ALA A 170 3.50 29.37 -29.45
N THR A 171 2.87 29.69 -30.62
CA THR A 171 1.49 30.18 -30.66
C THR A 171 0.51 29.13 -30.15
N ASN A 172 0.70 27.84 -30.53
CA ASN A 172 -0.12 26.73 -30.06
C ASN A 172 0.08 26.47 -28.58
N ALA A 173 1.27 26.73 -28.06
CA ALA A 173 1.61 26.57 -26.64
C ALA A 173 0.66 27.38 -25.73
N ASN A 174 0.42 28.64 -26.02
CA ASN A 174 -0.43 29.49 -25.19
C ASN A 174 -1.86 28.93 -25.06
N ASN A 175 -2.45 28.45 -26.17
CA ASN A 175 -3.82 27.94 -26.17
C ASN A 175 -3.97 26.57 -25.51
N SER A 176 -2.95 25.71 -25.63
CA SER A 176 -3.00 24.34 -25.13
C SER A 176 -2.66 24.22 -23.64
N MET A 177 -1.80 25.14 -23.14
CA MET A 177 -1.28 25.02 -21.78
C MET A 177 -2.30 25.31 -20.68
N ASP A 178 -3.32 26.13 -20.93
CA ASP A 178 -4.41 26.35 -19.96
C ASP A 178 -5.16 25.04 -19.67
N THR A 179 -5.43 24.25 -20.70
CA THR A 179 -6.07 22.95 -20.56
C THR A 179 -5.13 21.98 -19.86
N THR A 180 -3.87 21.91 -20.27
CA THR A 180 -2.85 21.01 -19.66
C THR A 180 -2.61 21.32 -18.19
N ILE A 181 -2.50 22.61 -17.81
CA ILE A 181 -2.37 23.02 -16.39
C ILE A 181 -3.62 22.63 -15.60
N GLY A 182 -4.81 22.75 -16.19
CA GLY A 182 -6.07 22.31 -15.58
C GLY A 182 -6.06 20.80 -15.31
N GLU A 183 -5.66 19.99 -16.27
CA GLU A 183 -5.56 18.52 -16.14
C GLU A 183 -4.50 18.10 -15.10
N ILE A 184 -3.34 18.77 -15.07
CA ILE A 184 -2.32 18.55 -14.04
C ILE A 184 -2.88 18.87 -12.66
N THR A 185 -3.62 19.96 -12.51
CA THR A 185 -4.21 20.37 -11.23
C THR A 185 -5.26 19.36 -10.75
N GLU A 186 -6.12 18.85 -11.65
CA GLU A 186 -7.08 17.79 -11.32
C GLU A 186 -6.36 16.50 -10.88
N SER A 187 -5.29 16.15 -11.58
CA SER A 187 -4.46 14.99 -11.24
C SER A 187 -3.79 15.13 -9.89
N LEU A 188 -3.24 16.30 -9.56
CA LEU A 188 -2.71 16.59 -8.23
C LEU A 188 -3.78 16.49 -7.15
N GLY A 189 -5.01 16.94 -7.41
CA GLY A 189 -6.15 16.76 -6.52
C GLY A 189 -6.47 15.28 -6.29
N SER A 190 -6.45 14.46 -7.35
CA SER A 190 -6.65 13.00 -7.26
C SER A 190 -5.55 12.30 -6.47
N VAL A 191 -4.30 12.69 -6.68
CA VAL A 191 -3.13 12.18 -5.93
C VAL A 191 -3.26 12.55 -4.45
N ALA A 192 -3.61 13.80 -4.12
CA ALA A 192 -3.81 14.24 -2.73
C ALA A 192 -4.94 13.45 -2.04
N GLY A 193 -6.06 13.22 -2.73
CA GLY A 193 -7.14 12.36 -2.24
C GLY A 193 -6.68 10.91 -2.00
N GLY A 194 -5.85 10.39 -2.90
CA GLY A 194 -5.21 9.08 -2.77
C GLY A 194 -4.33 8.98 -1.52
N PHE A 195 -3.51 9.99 -1.23
CA PHE A 195 -2.69 10.06 -0.02
C PHE A 195 -3.53 9.98 1.26
N VAL A 196 -4.60 10.78 1.36
CA VAL A 196 -5.48 10.78 2.53
C VAL A 196 -6.10 9.40 2.73
N SER A 197 -6.62 8.82 1.65
CA SER A 197 -7.25 7.50 1.68
C SER A 197 -6.28 6.40 2.10
N LEU A 198 -5.10 6.32 1.45
CA LEU A 198 -4.13 5.27 1.76
C LEU A 198 -3.54 5.38 3.17
N ARG A 199 -3.28 6.61 3.67
CA ARG A 199 -2.84 6.81 5.05
C ARG A 199 -3.90 6.37 6.06
N ALA A 200 -5.18 6.65 5.78
CA ALA A 200 -6.28 6.18 6.62
C ALA A 200 -6.33 4.64 6.66
N TYR A 201 -6.25 3.98 5.50
CA TYR A 201 -6.21 2.51 5.43
C TYR A 201 -4.98 1.92 6.11
N GLN A 202 -3.81 2.53 5.95
CA GLN A 202 -2.58 2.11 6.62
C GLN A 202 -2.72 2.15 8.15
N ASN A 203 -3.26 3.23 8.68
CA ASN A 203 -3.48 3.39 10.12
C ASN A 203 -4.49 2.36 10.66
N VAL A 204 -5.60 2.14 9.94
CA VAL A 204 -6.60 1.13 10.30
C VAL A 204 -5.99 -0.27 10.23
N ALA A 205 -5.23 -0.59 9.19
CA ALA A 205 -4.60 -1.89 9.04
C ALA A 205 -3.59 -2.18 10.16
N SER A 206 -2.72 -1.22 10.48
CA SER A 206 -1.73 -1.33 11.55
C SER A 206 -2.40 -1.55 12.92
N THR A 207 -3.41 -0.72 13.24
CA THR A 207 -4.16 -0.82 14.51
C THR A 207 -4.92 -2.14 14.60
N THR A 208 -5.59 -2.55 13.52
CA THR A 208 -6.34 -3.81 13.47
C THR A 208 -5.41 -5.02 13.62
N ALA A 209 -4.26 -5.03 12.93
CA ALA A 209 -3.27 -6.08 13.08
C ALA A 209 -2.79 -6.23 14.53
N ALA A 210 -2.49 -5.10 15.20
CA ALA A 210 -2.06 -5.10 16.60
C ALA A 210 -3.15 -5.65 17.54
N HIS A 211 -4.41 -5.24 17.37
CA HIS A 211 -5.53 -5.75 18.17
C HIS A 211 -5.80 -7.23 17.94
N LEU A 212 -5.72 -7.71 16.69
CA LEU A 212 -5.90 -9.13 16.37
C LEU A 212 -4.78 -9.99 16.97
N LEU A 213 -3.52 -9.53 16.92
CA LEU A 213 -2.39 -10.20 17.57
C LEU A 213 -2.57 -10.26 19.08
N LYS A 214 -2.97 -9.14 19.71
CA LYS A 214 -3.26 -9.11 21.16
C LYS A 214 -4.40 -10.05 21.53
N ALA A 215 -5.46 -10.11 20.74
CA ALA A 215 -6.57 -11.04 20.97
C ALA A 215 -6.15 -12.50 20.80
N ALA A 216 -5.30 -12.81 19.81
CA ALA A 216 -4.73 -14.13 19.63
C ALA A 216 -3.82 -14.54 20.80
N SER A 217 -2.95 -13.62 21.25
CA SER A 217 -2.09 -13.81 22.44
C SER A 217 -2.92 -14.11 23.69
N ASN A 218 -3.96 -13.34 23.97
CA ASN A 218 -4.85 -13.58 25.11
C ASN A 218 -5.54 -14.96 25.08
N LEU A 219 -5.70 -15.57 23.91
CA LEU A 219 -6.25 -16.91 23.77
C LEU A 219 -5.19 -18.02 23.93
N GLN A 220 -3.96 -17.75 23.52
CA GLN A 220 -2.89 -18.75 23.45
C GLN A 220 -1.93 -18.72 24.64
N ASP A 221 -1.65 -17.52 25.18
CA ASP A 221 -0.62 -17.34 26.18
C ASP A 221 -1.08 -17.82 27.57
N THR A 222 -0.14 -18.35 28.32
CA THR A 222 -0.33 -18.73 29.72
C THR A 222 -0.25 -17.48 30.59
N ASP A 223 -1.20 -17.30 31.51
CA ASP A 223 -1.09 -16.34 32.58
C ASP A 223 -0.10 -16.86 33.64
N PHE A 224 1.00 -16.17 33.84
CA PHE A 224 2.05 -16.52 34.80
C PHE A 224 1.86 -15.81 36.16
N ALA A 225 0.75 -15.08 36.36
CA ALA A 225 0.47 -14.36 37.61
C ALA A 225 -0.15 -15.27 38.69
#